data_620be3cff835e1d91b29ff2cf50f7028
#
_entry.id   620be3cff835e1d91b29ff2cf50f7028
#
_cell.length_a   1.000
_cell.length_b   1.000
_cell.length_c   1.000
_cell.angle_alpha   90.00
_cell.angle_beta   90.00
_cell.angle_gamma   90.00
#
_symmetry.space_group_name_H-M   'P 1'
#
loop_
_entity.id
_entity.type
_entity.pdbx_description
1 polymer ?
#
loop_
_entity_poly.entity_id
_entity_poly.type
_entity_poly.pdbx_seq_one_letter_code
_entity_poly.pdbx_strand_id
1 'polypeptide(L)'
;MLHTWPPFSETRAEEVQPIEAAFTVAPDILAIEGDFAYGEYLSSECTTCHQATGANDGIPGIIGWETEDFVIAMHAYREKHRENPVMQMITGRLADDEIAALASYFKSLGE
;
A
#
# COMPACT_ATOMS: atom_id res chain seq x y z
N MET A 1 30.34 -28.06 14.20
CA MET A 1 29.98 -27.76 14.01
C MET A 1 29.26 -27.06 13.80
N LEU A 2 29.43 -26.98 13.77
CA LEU A 2 28.82 -26.43 13.55
C LEU A 2 27.95 -25.91 13.36
N HIS A 3 27.89 -25.99 13.32
CA HIS A 3 27.11 -25.56 13.07
C HIS A 3 26.35 -24.99 13.00
N THR A 4 26.17 -24.87 13.10
CA THR A 4 25.73 -24.54 12.99
C THR A 4 25.26 -23.61 12.58
N TRP A 5 25.00 -23.37 12.19
CA TRP A 5 24.53 -22.52 11.68
C TRP A 5 23.58 -22.46 11.15
N PRO A 6 23.12 -22.96 10.95
CA PRO A 6 21.99 -22.92 10.40
C PRO A 6 21.12 -21.94 10.64
N PRO A 7 21.03 -21.63 11.47
CA PRO A 7 20.12 -20.66 11.66
C PRO A 7 20.09 -19.60 10.70
N PHE A 8 20.93 -19.60 9.88
CA PHE A 8 20.92 -18.66 9.02
C PHE A 8 19.95 -18.70 8.03
N SER A 9 19.33 -19.66 7.80
CA SER A 9 18.32 -19.67 6.86
C SER A 9 17.14 -18.90 7.33
N GLU A 10 16.84 -18.93 8.58
CA GLU A 10 15.79 -18.13 9.00
C GLU A 10 16.10 -16.72 8.92
N THR A 11 17.30 -16.39 8.98
CA THR A 11 17.74 -15.05 8.85
C THR A 11 17.35 -14.44 7.58
N ARG A 12 17.37 -15.26 6.51
CA ARG A 12 17.06 -14.76 5.26
C ARG A 12 15.66 -14.35 5.15
N ALA A 13 14.75 -15.10 5.72
CA ALA A 13 13.37 -14.73 5.71
C ALA A 13 13.20 -13.43 6.40
N GLU A 14 13.95 -13.19 7.43
CA GLU A 14 13.83 -11.95 8.12
C GLU A 14 14.38 -10.81 7.37
N GLU A 15 15.31 -11.04 6.50
CA GLU A 15 15.81 -9.95 5.72
C GLU A 15 14.80 -9.42 4.77
N VAL A 16 13.90 -10.25 4.30
CA VAL A 16 12.87 -9.79 3.42
C VAL A 16 11.82 -9.04 4.20
N GLN A 17 11.49 -9.55 5.37
CA GLN A 17 10.44 -8.98 6.15
C GLN A 17 10.79 -7.73 6.89
N PRO A 18 11.97 -7.59 7.45
CA PRO A 18 12.24 -6.48 8.34
C PRO A 18 11.99 -5.11 7.76
N ILE A 19 12.15 -4.93 6.46
CA ILE A 19 11.93 -3.63 5.90
C ILE A 19 10.48 -3.24 6.03
N GLU A 20 9.58 -4.13 5.67
CA GLU A 20 8.18 -3.83 5.81
C GLU A 20 7.77 -3.83 7.26
N ALA A 21 8.35 -4.71 8.05
CA ALA A 21 8.01 -4.75 9.46
C ALA A 21 8.46 -3.51 10.18
N ALA A 22 9.52 -2.87 9.70
CA ALA A 22 10.02 -1.66 10.32
C ALA A 22 9.23 -0.43 9.92
N PHE A 23 8.46 -0.50 8.84
CA PHE A 23 7.69 0.64 8.40
C PHE A 23 6.34 0.64 9.09
N THR A 24 6.04 1.73 9.76
CA THR A 24 4.75 1.87 10.42
C THR A 24 4.16 3.22 10.06
N VAL A 25 2.84 3.31 10.17
CA VAL A 25 2.12 4.54 9.95
C VAL A 25 1.52 4.95 11.28
N ALA A 26 1.61 6.23 11.60
CA ALA A 26 1.15 6.72 12.89
C ALA A 26 -0.34 6.43 13.06
N PRO A 27 -0.77 6.13 14.28
CA PRO A 27 -2.18 5.79 14.52
C PRO A 27 -3.15 6.88 14.11
N ASP A 28 -2.79 8.14 14.26
CA ASP A 28 -3.70 9.21 13.88
C ASP A 28 -3.88 9.27 12.37
N ILE A 29 -2.86 8.87 11.61
CA ILE A 29 -3.00 8.81 10.16
C ILE A 29 -3.90 7.65 9.78
N LEU A 30 -3.74 6.50 10.43
CA LEU A 30 -4.59 5.36 10.16
C LEU A 30 -6.04 5.62 10.55
N ALA A 31 -6.26 6.54 11.47
CA ALA A 31 -7.60 6.86 11.94
C ALA A 31 -8.33 7.88 11.08
N ILE A 32 -7.68 8.44 10.07
CA ILE A 32 -8.36 9.38 9.20
C ILE A 32 -9.48 8.69 8.46
N GLU A 33 -10.69 9.25 8.56
CA GLU A 33 -11.81 8.71 7.83
C GLU A 33 -11.80 9.26 6.43
N GLY A 34 -11.71 8.37 5.45
CA GLY A 34 -11.61 8.78 4.06
C GLY A 34 -12.96 9.21 3.51
N ASP A 35 -12.95 10.27 2.73
CA ASP A 35 -14.15 10.75 2.07
C ASP A 35 -14.33 9.96 0.77
N PHE A 36 -15.38 9.16 0.71
CA PHE A 36 -15.62 8.29 -0.43
C PHE A 36 -15.72 9.09 -1.74
N ALA A 37 -16.46 10.17 -1.73
CA ALA A 37 -16.66 10.94 -2.96
C ALA A 37 -15.36 11.57 -3.44
N TYR A 38 -14.55 12.03 -2.51
CA TYR A 38 -13.25 12.58 -2.86
C TYR A 38 -12.35 11.48 -3.42
N GLY A 39 -12.43 10.29 -2.82
CA GLY A 39 -11.67 9.15 -3.33
C GLY A 39 -12.07 8.79 -4.75
N GLU A 40 -13.36 8.82 -5.02
CA GLU A 40 -13.84 8.56 -6.37
C GLU A 40 -13.27 9.58 -7.35
N TYR A 41 -13.28 10.83 -6.96
CA TYR A 41 -12.74 11.89 -7.81
C TYR A 41 -11.24 11.67 -8.09
N LEU A 42 -10.50 11.28 -7.07
CA LEU A 42 -9.05 11.09 -7.22
C LEU A 42 -8.70 9.81 -7.94
N SER A 43 -9.62 8.87 -8.01
CA SER A 43 -9.31 7.50 -8.42
C SER A 43 -8.85 7.38 -9.86
N SER A 44 -9.14 8.37 -10.70
CA SER A 44 -8.77 8.29 -12.10
C SER A 44 -7.24 8.17 -12.28
N GLU A 45 -6.48 8.70 -11.33
CA GLU A 45 -5.03 8.56 -11.39
C GLU A 45 -4.59 7.14 -11.19
N CYS A 46 -5.40 6.35 -10.48
CA CYS A 46 -5.08 4.96 -10.18
C CYS A 46 -5.61 4.03 -11.25
N THR A 47 -6.84 4.27 -11.70
CA THR A 47 -7.50 3.35 -12.62
C THR A 47 -6.95 3.46 -14.04
N THR A 48 -6.09 4.43 -14.30
CA THR A 48 -5.36 4.44 -15.55
C THR A 48 -4.53 3.17 -15.70
N CYS A 49 -3.98 2.66 -14.60
CA CYS A 49 -3.17 1.45 -14.61
C CYS A 49 -3.83 0.31 -13.85
N HIS A 50 -4.43 0.59 -12.68
CA HIS A 50 -5.09 -0.43 -11.87
C HIS A 50 -6.56 -0.46 -12.25
N GLN A 51 -7.00 -1.58 -12.79
CA GLN A 51 -8.34 -1.63 -13.35
C GLN A 51 -9.41 -1.60 -12.29
N ALA A 52 -10.45 -0.81 -12.54
CA ALA A 52 -11.56 -0.68 -11.61
C ALA A 52 -12.34 -1.97 -11.45
N THR A 53 -12.19 -2.90 -12.37
CA THR A 53 -12.83 -4.21 -12.26
C THR A 53 -12.06 -5.16 -11.34
N GLY A 54 -10.88 -4.76 -10.90
CA GLY A 54 -10.03 -5.64 -10.10
C GLY A 54 -9.21 -6.60 -10.93
N ALA A 55 -9.25 -6.48 -12.26
CA ALA A 55 -8.46 -7.36 -13.10
C ALA A 55 -6.97 -7.11 -12.90
N ASN A 56 -6.19 -8.17 -13.09
CA ASN A 56 -4.76 -8.11 -12.87
C ASN A 56 -4.05 -8.54 -14.14
N ASP A 57 -3.75 -7.59 -15.01
CA ASP A 57 -3.04 -7.85 -16.25
C ASP A 57 -1.63 -7.34 -16.13
N GLY A 58 -0.88 -7.88 -15.19
CA GLY A 58 0.48 -7.45 -14.95
C GLY A 58 0.58 -6.32 -13.94
N ILE A 59 -0.52 -5.63 -13.64
CA ILE A 59 -0.58 -4.60 -12.62
C ILE A 59 -1.61 -5.04 -11.60
N PRO A 60 -1.25 -5.12 -10.33
CA PRO A 60 -2.12 -5.74 -9.33
C PRO A 60 -3.46 -5.04 -9.19
N GLY A 61 -4.49 -5.80 -8.92
CA GLY A 61 -5.78 -5.25 -8.54
C GLY A 61 -5.71 -4.65 -7.16
N ILE A 62 -6.46 -3.56 -6.97
CA ILE A 62 -6.46 -2.88 -5.68
C ILE A 62 -7.87 -2.71 -5.12
N ILE A 63 -8.81 -3.46 -5.66
CA ILE A 63 -10.20 -3.38 -5.25
C ILE A 63 -10.41 -4.22 -3.99
N GLY A 64 -11.11 -3.66 -3.03
CA GLY A 64 -11.53 -4.44 -1.87
C GLY A 64 -10.51 -4.61 -0.78
N TRP A 65 -9.37 -3.95 -0.87
CA TRP A 65 -8.39 -4.03 0.19
C TRP A 65 -8.93 -3.40 1.46
N GLU A 66 -8.53 -3.93 2.61
CA GLU A 66 -8.82 -3.26 3.85
C GLU A 66 -8.19 -1.87 3.82
N THR A 67 -8.92 -0.90 4.36
CA THR A 67 -8.45 0.49 4.27
C THR A 67 -7.08 0.65 4.93
N GLU A 68 -6.86 -0.01 6.05
CA GLU A 68 -5.60 0.11 6.75
C GLU A 68 -4.45 -0.42 5.88
N ASP A 69 -4.66 -1.55 5.22
CA ASP A 69 -3.62 -2.12 4.38
C ASP A 69 -3.31 -1.22 3.20
N PHE A 70 -4.33 -0.62 2.62
CA PHE A 70 -4.16 0.29 1.50
C PHE A 70 -3.36 1.52 1.94
N VAL A 71 -3.73 2.09 3.08
CA VAL A 71 -3.06 3.29 3.59
C VAL A 71 -1.60 2.99 3.86
N ILE A 72 -1.31 1.86 4.51
CA ILE A 72 0.07 1.51 4.82
C ILE A 72 0.88 1.33 3.54
N ALA A 73 0.34 0.64 2.55
CA ALA A 73 1.06 0.42 1.30
C ALA A 73 1.34 1.73 0.58
N MET A 74 0.36 2.62 0.53
CA MET A 74 0.56 3.88 -0.17
C MET A 74 1.57 4.76 0.53
N HIS A 75 1.54 4.79 1.87
CA HIS A 75 2.53 5.54 2.63
C HIS A 75 3.92 4.93 2.46
N ALA A 76 4.00 3.60 2.38
CA ALA A 76 5.29 2.95 2.17
C ALA A 76 5.91 3.36 0.84
N TYR A 77 5.11 3.47 -0.21
CA TYR A 77 5.61 3.96 -1.48
C TYR A 77 5.99 5.43 -1.39
N ARG A 78 5.15 6.25 -0.76
CA ARG A 78 5.41 7.68 -0.67
C ARG A 78 6.69 7.97 0.07
N GLU A 79 6.97 7.19 1.12
CA GLU A 79 8.18 7.37 1.91
C GLU A 79 9.33 6.55 1.38
N LYS A 80 9.15 5.88 0.25
CA LYS A 80 10.19 5.13 -0.46
C LYS A 80 10.69 3.93 0.31
N HIS A 81 9.82 3.34 1.14
CA HIS A 81 10.12 2.08 1.80
C HIS A 81 9.76 0.89 0.93
N ARG A 82 8.95 1.10 -0.10
CA ARG A 82 8.65 0.06 -1.07
C ARG A 82 9.13 0.51 -2.44
N GLU A 83 9.76 -0.41 -3.16
CA GLU A 83 10.36 -0.12 -4.45
C GLU A 83 9.31 -0.21 -5.54
N ASN A 84 9.12 0.84 -6.24
CA ASN A 84 8.37 0.93 -7.47
C ASN A 84 8.36 2.40 -7.87
N PRO A 85 9.18 2.78 -8.86
CA PRO A 85 9.30 4.21 -9.19
C PRO A 85 7.99 4.86 -9.58
N VAL A 86 7.12 4.12 -10.28
CA VAL A 86 5.85 4.69 -10.70
C VAL A 86 4.97 4.96 -9.50
N MET A 87 4.83 3.97 -8.61
CA MET A 87 4.01 4.15 -7.42
C MET A 87 4.59 5.19 -6.48
N GLN A 88 5.91 5.29 -6.40
CA GLN A 88 6.53 6.33 -5.60
C GLN A 88 6.20 7.70 -6.14
N MET A 89 6.18 7.85 -7.45
CA MET A 89 5.86 9.13 -8.07
C MET A 89 4.39 9.48 -7.83
N ILE A 90 3.51 8.52 -8.03
CA ILE A 90 2.09 8.75 -7.87
C ILE A 90 1.76 9.13 -6.43
N THR A 91 2.24 8.32 -5.48
CA THR A 91 1.91 8.54 -4.08
C THR A 91 2.62 9.76 -3.51
N GLY A 92 3.74 10.13 -4.11
CA GLY A 92 4.48 11.30 -3.64
C GLY A 92 3.69 12.59 -3.77
N ARG A 93 2.64 12.59 -4.56
CA ARG A 93 1.80 13.76 -4.76
C ARG A 93 0.53 13.73 -3.92
N LEU A 94 0.37 12.71 -3.08
CA LEU A 94 -0.86 12.53 -2.33
C LEU A 94 -0.68 12.93 -0.87
N ALA A 95 -1.63 13.67 -0.36
CA ALA A 95 -1.67 14.02 1.05
C ALA A 95 -2.30 12.87 1.84
N ASP A 96 -2.17 12.93 3.15
CA ASP A 96 -2.68 11.86 4.01
C ASP A 96 -4.17 11.65 3.84
N ASP A 97 -4.94 12.74 3.76
CA ASP A 97 -6.39 12.62 3.61
C ASP A 97 -6.77 12.12 2.24
N GLU A 98 -5.95 12.40 1.23
CA GLU A 98 -6.21 11.90 -0.10
C GLU A 98 -5.98 10.40 -0.17
N ILE A 99 -4.95 9.91 0.51
CA ILE A 99 -4.72 8.47 0.58
C ILE A 99 -5.87 7.79 1.31
N ALA A 100 -6.35 8.40 2.40
CA ALA A 100 -7.48 7.83 3.12
C ALA A 100 -8.75 7.80 2.26
N ALA A 101 -8.95 8.86 1.47
CA ALA A 101 -10.10 8.91 0.59
C ALA A 101 -10.05 7.81 -0.46
N LEU A 102 -8.88 7.61 -1.05
CA LEU A 102 -8.70 6.54 -2.03
C LEU A 102 -8.92 5.17 -1.41
N ALA A 103 -8.42 4.98 -0.19
CA ALA A 103 -8.61 3.72 0.51
C ALA A 103 -10.10 3.41 0.70
N SER A 104 -10.87 4.42 1.09
CA SER A 104 -12.30 4.26 1.28
C SER A 104 -13.00 3.90 -0.02
N TYR A 105 -12.65 4.58 -1.09
CA TYR A 105 -13.29 4.36 -2.38
C TYR A 105 -12.99 2.95 -2.90
N PHE A 106 -11.71 2.55 -2.93
CA PHE A 106 -11.37 1.26 -3.50
C PHE A 106 -11.87 0.09 -2.65
N LYS A 107 -11.94 0.27 -1.33
CA LYS A 107 -12.53 -0.79 -0.52
C LYS A 107 -14.00 -0.97 -0.88
N SER A 108 -14.72 0.11 -1.08
CA SER A 108 -16.15 0.02 -1.35
C SER A 108 -16.45 -0.69 -2.66
N LEU A 109 -15.53 -0.61 -3.62
CA LEU A 109 -15.76 -1.28 -4.89
C LEU A 109 -15.74 -2.80 -4.77
N GLY A 110 -15.16 -3.32 -3.70
CA GLY A 110 -15.11 -4.75 -3.47
C GLY A 110 -16.27 -5.30 -2.67
N GLU A 111 -17.21 -4.44 -2.28
CA GLU A 111 -18.36 -4.88 -1.48
C GLU A 111 -19.62 -5.20 -2.33
#